data_b44450f32bdde93c1b5b3d19d49179fd
#
_entry.id   b44450f32bdde93c1b5b3d19d49179fd
#
_cell.length_a   1.000
_cell.length_b   1.000
_cell.length_c   1.000
_cell.angle_alpha   90.00
_cell.angle_beta   90.00
_cell.angle_gamma   90.00
#
_symmetry.space_group_name_H-M   'P 1'
#
loop_
_entity.id
_entity.type
_entity.pdbx_description
1 polymer ?
#
loop_
_entity_poly.entity_id
_entity_poly.type
_entity_poly.pdbx_seq_one_letter_code
_entity_poly.pdbx_strand_id
1 'polypeptide(L)'
;MALKREYGQEQPFISAGPFKIRIPFIHYKFEWADYIQGLLMCAVCLGAIPMLQEYLGMPFEIAMAVVVLNGILYCTHVLLGDPVIPGWVTPAIPLLMLHVSQFEKGAERIHALIAFELMLGILALFLGITGLGKKIVSLVPNAMQSGIILGAGIAAINVIFVKDARFDQFPFAITICVGLGFYLLFSNHFKSIRENSKLLKTISDLGILPIVLLAVVVGPLVKETPWSQIEWGITRPDFLGLWRDWTIFGLGFPSAKMFLSSIPMVISAYIVLFGDMIQANALLEDAAKFRPDEKIDYNANRTHIIFGLRNSIMAIIGPDITMCGPLWAAMQVVVCERYKKGRESMDSINGGAGSFRFGTLTGYMILPIVTLCKPILGIALASTMLIQGYVSVRVGVMKARTYNDMGIAGIMAAVLATRGAAWGLGAGIVLCLLVQLGNKPELDNYIFESNKDDEIA
;
A
#
# COMPACT_ATOMS: atom_id res chain seq x y z
N MET A 1 -29.11 -16.01 4.95
CA MET A 1 -29.31 -14.55 4.73
C MET A 1 -28.48 -13.83 5.78
N ALA A 2 -27.73 -12.81 5.38
CA ALA A 2 -27.01 -11.98 6.37
C ALA A 2 -28.00 -11.26 7.30
N LEU A 3 -27.55 -10.93 8.52
CA LEU A 3 -28.34 -10.16 9.47
C LEU A 3 -28.75 -8.83 8.86
N LYS A 4 -30.03 -8.46 9.00
CA LYS A 4 -30.53 -7.21 8.44
C LYS A 4 -30.09 -6.02 9.28
N ARG A 5 -29.57 -4.97 8.60
CA ARG A 5 -29.30 -3.67 9.18
C ARG A 5 -30.60 -2.82 9.16
N GLU A 6 -30.88 -2.16 10.27
CA GLU A 6 -31.90 -1.10 10.31
C GLU A 6 -31.39 0.15 9.59
N TYR A 7 -32.32 0.98 9.11
CA TYR A 7 -31.99 2.21 8.39
C TYR A 7 -31.20 3.18 9.29
N GLY A 8 -30.09 3.68 8.78
CA GLY A 8 -29.20 4.61 9.50
C GLY A 8 -28.33 3.97 10.59
N GLN A 9 -28.36 2.65 10.73
CA GLN A 9 -27.54 1.93 11.69
C GLN A 9 -26.26 1.37 11.06
N GLU A 10 -25.31 0.99 11.90
CA GLU A 10 -24.14 0.23 11.50
C GLU A 10 -24.50 -1.17 11.04
N GLN A 11 -23.65 -1.74 10.19
CA GLN A 11 -23.72 -3.17 9.86
C GLN A 11 -23.57 -3.99 11.15
N PRO A 12 -24.40 -5.01 11.39
CA PRO A 12 -24.34 -5.85 12.58
C PRO A 12 -22.94 -6.41 12.87
N PHE A 13 -22.60 -6.57 14.13
CA PHE A 13 -21.29 -7.06 14.58
C PHE A 13 -21.38 -7.73 15.95
N ILE A 14 -20.33 -8.49 16.30
CA ILE A 14 -20.08 -8.97 17.66
C ILE A 14 -19.02 -8.05 18.28
N SER A 15 -19.31 -7.45 19.42
CA SER A 15 -18.36 -6.59 20.13
C SER A 15 -17.27 -7.43 20.82
N ALA A 16 -16.00 -7.11 20.58
CA ALA A 16 -14.84 -7.77 21.18
C ALA A 16 -13.76 -6.73 21.54
N GLY A 17 -13.92 -6.06 22.67
CA GLY A 17 -13.05 -4.95 23.08
C GLY A 17 -13.07 -3.81 22.06
N PRO A 18 -11.92 -3.43 21.48
CA PRO A 18 -11.84 -2.38 20.46
C PRO A 18 -12.39 -2.83 19.09
N PHE A 19 -12.61 -4.14 18.90
CA PHE A 19 -13.00 -4.72 17.62
C PHE A 19 -14.50 -4.88 17.49
N LYS A 20 -14.97 -4.82 16.22
CA LYS A 20 -16.34 -5.11 15.81
C LYS A 20 -16.29 -6.28 14.82
N ILE A 21 -16.42 -7.50 15.35
CA ILE A 21 -16.27 -8.72 14.54
C ILE A 21 -17.43 -8.85 13.55
N ARG A 22 -17.11 -8.92 12.26
CA ARG A 22 -18.06 -9.06 11.15
C ARG A 22 -17.68 -10.24 10.26
N ILE A 23 -18.45 -11.31 10.36
CA ILE A 23 -18.22 -12.55 9.59
C ILE A 23 -19.01 -12.46 8.28
N PRO A 24 -18.39 -12.76 7.12
CA PRO A 24 -19.09 -12.82 5.83
C PRO A 24 -20.30 -13.75 5.86
N PHE A 25 -21.34 -13.45 5.11
CA PHE A 25 -22.61 -14.16 5.02
C PHE A 25 -23.47 -14.13 6.29
N ILE A 26 -22.89 -13.87 7.47
CA ILE A 26 -23.60 -13.74 8.74
C ILE A 26 -23.90 -12.28 9.04
N HIS A 27 -22.88 -11.45 9.14
CA HIS A 27 -23.02 -10.05 9.53
C HIS A 27 -23.16 -9.10 8.35
N TYR A 28 -22.64 -9.47 7.17
CA TYR A 28 -22.82 -8.71 5.94
C TYR A 28 -23.02 -9.63 4.73
N LYS A 29 -23.72 -9.09 3.73
CA LYS A 29 -23.92 -9.76 2.45
C LYS A 29 -22.60 -9.83 1.68
N PHE A 30 -22.31 -10.99 1.11
CA PHE A 30 -21.17 -11.17 0.23
C PHE A 30 -21.43 -10.53 -1.13
N GLU A 31 -20.52 -9.65 -1.56
CA GLU A 31 -20.64 -8.86 -2.78
C GLU A 31 -19.82 -9.48 -3.91
N TRP A 32 -20.48 -10.26 -4.78
CA TRP A 32 -19.81 -11.03 -5.82
C TRP A 32 -19.04 -10.16 -6.83
N ALA A 33 -19.52 -8.95 -7.13
CA ALA A 33 -18.82 -8.06 -8.05
C ALA A 33 -17.47 -7.61 -7.48
N ASP A 34 -17.39 -7.28 -6.18
CA ASP A 34 -16.14 -6.91 -5.53
C ASP A 34 -15.24 -8.13 -5.34
N TYR A 35 -15.82 -9.31 -5.09
CA TYR A 35 -15.05 -10.56 -5.04
C TYR A 35 -14.36 -10.86 -6.38
N ILE A 36 -15.09 -10.77 -7.51
CA ILE A 36 -14.50 -10.99 -8.84
C ILE A 36 -13.44 -9.93 -9.14
N GLN A 37 -13.68 -8.69 -8.77
CA GLN A 37 -12.68 -7.63 -8.91
C GLN A 37 -11.42 -7.93 -8.08
N GLY A 38 -11.58 -8.34 -6.82
CA GLY A 38 -10.47 -8.77 -5.98
C GLY A 38 -9.71 -9.96 -6.57
N LEU A 39 -10.44 -10.94 -7.12
CA LEU A 39 -9.88 -12.10 -7.80
C LEU A 39 -8.95 -11.70 -8.95
N LEU A 40 -9.37 -10.74 -9.78
CA LEU A 40 -8.55 -10.23 -10.88
C LEU A 40 -7.37 -9.39 -10.36
N MET A 41 -7.59 -8.59 -9.32
CA MET A 41 -6.58 -7.70 -8.75
C MET A 41 -5.50 -8.43 -7.96
N CYS A 42 -5.65 -9.74 -7.68
CA CYS A 42 -4.59 -10.53 -7.07
C CYS A 42 -3.29 -10.51 -7.90
N ALA A 43 -3.40 -10.40 -9.23
CA ALA A 43 -2.27 -10.29 -10.14
C ALA A 43 -1.31 -9.12 -9.79
N VAL A 44 -1.84 -8.00 -9.29
CA VAL A 44 -1.03 -6.87 -8.83
C VAL A 44 -0.28 -7.23 -7.53
N CYS A 45 -0.96 -7.92 -6.62
CA CYS A 45 -0.37 -8.33 -5.35
C CYS A 45 0.73 -9.39 -5.49
N LEU A 46 0.68 -10.22 -6.54
CA LEU A 46 1.76 -11.15 -6.88
C LEU A 46 3.08 -10.42 -7.21
N GLY A 47 3.05 -9.12 -7.49
CA GLY A 47 4.22 -8.27 -7.61
C GLY A 47 5.11 -8.21 -6.36
N ALA A 48 4.65 -8.69 -5.19
CA ALA A 48 5.49 -8.87 -4.01
C ALA A 48 6.57 -9.95 -4.20
N ILE A 49 6.26 -11.00 -4.98
CA ILE A 49 7.17 -12.15 -5.19
C ILE A 49 8.54 -11.71 -5.72
N PRO A 50 8.66 -10.96 -6.84
CA PRO A 50 9.96 -10.53 -7.32
C PRO A 50 10.72 -9.64 -6.32
N MET A 51 10.05 -8.86 -5.46
CA MET A 51 10.73 -8.11 -4.41
C MET A 51 11.34 -9.04 -3.35
N LEU A 52 10.58 -10.04 -2.90
CA LEU A 52 11.05 -11.03 -1.93
C LEU A 52 12.21 -11.87 -2.50
N GLN A 53 12.15 -12.24 -3.78
CA GLN A 53 13.21 -12.97 -4.46
C GLN A 53 14.49 -12.13 -4.62
N GLU A 54 14.37 -10.90 -5.08
CA GLU A 54 15.50 -10.05 -5.40
C GLU A 54 16.21 -9.52 -4.14
N TYR A 55 15.46 -8.98 -3.21
CA TYR A 55 16.01 -8.31 -2.02
C TYR A 55 16.35 -9.27 -0.89
N LEU A 56 15.51 -10.29 -0.68
CA LEU A 56 15.74 -11.27 0.40
C LEU A 56 16.38 -12.57 -0.10
N GLY A 57 16.20 -12.93 -1.38
CA GLY A 57 16.70 -14.19 -1.95
C GLY A 57 15.76 -15.37 -1.76
N MET A 58 14.48 -15.12 -1.43
CA MET A 58 13.50 -16.17 -1.23
C MET A 58 13.22 -16.95 -2.51
N PRO A 59 13.13 -18.29 -2.49
CA PRO A 59 12.57 -19.08 -3.59
C PRO A 59 11.11 -18.68 -3.88
N PHE A 60 10.63 -18.96 -5.09
CA PHE A 60 9.28 -18.58 -5.53
C PHE A 60 8.18 -19.12 -4.61
N GLU A 61 8.26 -20.40 -4.23
CA GLU A 61 7.27 -21.10 -3.42
C GLU A 61 7.21 -20.54 -1.98
N ILE A 62 8.34 -20.10 -1.46
CA ILE A 62 8.46 -19.43 -0.14
C ILE A 62 7.92 -18.01 -0.22
N ALA A 63 8.30 -17.23 -1.25
CA ALA A 63 7.74 -15.90 -1.49
C ALA A 63 6.21 -15.96 -1.69
N MET A 64 5.72 -17.02 -2.35
CA MET A 64 4.29 -17.29 -2.50
C MET A 64 3.61 -17.57 -1.15
N ALA A 65 4.29 -18.29 -0.24
CA ALA A 65 3.77 -18.52 1.11
C ALA A 65 3.62 -17.20 1.89
N VAL A 66 4.58 -16.29 1.77
CA VAL A 66 4.48 -14.93 2.36
C VAL A 66 3.26 -14.19 1.80
N VAL A 67 3.07 -14.20 0.46
CA VAL A 67 1.93 -13.53 -0.19
C VAL A 67 0.60 -14.10 0.26
N VAL A 68 0.48 -15.41 0.42
CA VAL A 68 -0.76 -16.06 0.90
C VAL A 68 -1.03 -15.71 2.37
N LEU A 69 -0.03 -15.77 3.26
CA LEU A 69 -0.17 -15.32 4.65
C LEU A 69 -0.60 -13.87 4.75
N ASN A 70 0.02 -13.01 3.95
CA ASN A 70 -0.34 -11.61 3.81
C ASN A 70 -1.81 -11.46 3.41
N GLY A 71 -2.27 -12.22 2.40
CA GLY A 71 -3.66 -12.24 1.95
C GLY A 71 -4.65 -12.67 3.04
N ILE A 72 -4.32 -13.71 3.81
CA ILE A 72 -5.12 -14.16 4.96
C ILE A 72 -5.27 -13.03 5.98
N LEU A 73 -4.16 -12.40 6.34
CA LEU A 73 -4.16 -11.32 7.32
C LEU A 73 -4.83 -10.03 6.80
N TYR A 74 -4.85 -9.78 5.48
CA TYR A 74 -5.65 -8.69 4.92
C TYR A 74 -7.15 -8.88 5.13
N CYS A 75 -7.64 -10.12 5.07
CA CYS A 75 -9.05 -10.41 5.36
C CYS A 75 -9.44 -10.07 6.80
N THR A 76 -8.48 -10.08 7.74
CA THR A 76 -8.76 -9.78 9.15
C THR A 76 -9.17 -8.32 9.38
N HIS A 77 -8.81 -7.37 8.51
CA HIS A 77 -9.18 -5.96 8.68
C HIS A 77 -10.71 -5.78 8.74
N VAL A 78 -11.42 -6.22 7.72
CA VAL A 78 -12.89 -6.14 7.71
C VAL A 78 -13.51 -7.05 8.76
N LEU A 79 -12.92 -8.22 9.01
CA LEU A 79 -13.35 -9.16 10.05
C LEU A 79 -13.32 -8.51 11.44
N LEU A 80 -12.32 -7.69 11.74
CA LEU A 80 -12.16 -6.98 13.01
C LEU A 80 -12.85 -5.61 13.01
N GLY A 81 -13.55 -5.25 11.92
CA GLY A 81 -14.44 -4.11 11.89
C GLY A 81 -13.88 -2.86 11.20
N ASP A 82 -12.78 -2.98 10.46
CA ASP A 82 -12.26 -1.88 9.65
C ASP A 82 -12.95 -1.87 8.27
N PRO A 83 -13.71 -0.82 7.89
CA PRO A 83 -14.46 -0.78 6.64
C PRO A 83 -13.60 -0.40 5.43
N VAL A 84 -12.27 -0.56 5.52
CA VAL A 84 -11.30 -0.15 4.52
C VAL A 84 -10.67 -1.37 3.86
N ILE A 85 -10.34 -1.24 2.58
CA ILE A 85 -9.50 -2.21 1.87
C ILE A 85 -8.04 -1.93 2.24
N PRO A 86 -7.41 -2.74 3.10
CA PRO A 86 -6.00 -2.56 3.42
C PRO A 86 -5.13 -2.85 2.19
N GLY A 87 -3.94 -2.28 2.14
CA GLY A 87 -3.00 -2.46 1.04
C GLY A 87 -1.55 -2.41 1.49
N TRP A 88 -0.63 -2.44 0.53
CA TRP A 88 0.78 -2.21 0.80
C TRP A 88 1.02 -0.76 1.24
N VAL A 89 2.05 -0.53 2.06
CA VAL A 89 2.57 0.83 2.28
C VAL A 89 3.47 1.20 1.10
N THR A 90 2.85 1.26 -0.08
CA THR A 90 3.57 1.32 -1.36
C THR A 90 4.62 2.43 -1.43
N PRO A 91 4.37 3.66 -0.95
CA PRO A 91 5.40 4.71 -0.99
C PRO A 91 6.61 4.43 -0.08
N ALA A 92 6.46 3.62 0.98
CA ALA A 92 7.55 3.30 1.89
C ALA A 92 8.39 2.10 1.43
N ILE A 93 7.87 1.26 0.52
CA ILE A 93 8.57 0.06 0.02
C ILE A 93 9.97 0.37 -0.52
N PRO A 94 10.19 1.36 -1.41
CA PRO A 94 11.52 1.64 -1.93
C PRO A 94 12.51 2.06 -0.85
N LEU A 95 12.04 2.77 0.20
CA LEU A 95 12.87 3.16 1.32
C LEU A 95 13.26 1.94 2.17
N LEU A 96 12.33 1.00 2.34
CA LEU A 96 12.60 -0.25 3.03
C LEU A 96 13.57 -1.13 2.22
N MET A 97 13.41 -1.19 0.89
CA MET A 97 14.35 -1.87 0.00
C MET A 97 15.77 -1.32 0.16
N LEU A 98 15.93 0.01 0.20
CA LEU A 98 17.22 0.67 0.48
C LEU A 98 17.75 0.33 1.87
N HIS A 99 16.87 0.28 2.89
CA HIS A 99 17.26 -0.05 4.25
C HIS A 99 17.79 -1.48 4.35
N VAL A 100 17.03 -2.47 3.88
CA VAL A 100 17.45 -3.89 3.94
C VAL A 100 18.68 -4.16 3.06
N SER A 101 18.88 -3.41 1.99
CA SER A 101 20.05 -3.55 1.10
C SER A 101 21.37 -3.11 1.76
N GLN A 102 21.34 -2.43 2.90
CA GLN A 102 22.54 -2.08 3.68
C GLN A 102 23.12 -3.29 4.42
N PHE A 103 22.39 -4.40 4.48
CA PHE A 103 22.79 -5.62 5.14
C PHE A 103 23.16 -6.70 4.12
N GLU A 104 23.94 -7.71 4.53
CA GLU A 104 24.28 -8.84 3.68
C GLU A 104 23.03 -9.65 3.30
N LYS A 105 22.98 -10.08 2.03
CA LYS A 105 21.86 -10.85 1.52
C LYS A 105 21.75 -12.18 2.28
N GLY A 106 20.52 -12.53 2.66
CA GLY A 106 20.21 -13.73 3.44
C GLY A 106 19.72 -13.37 4.85
N ALA A 107 20.21 -14.06 5.87
CA ALA A 107 19.71 -13.95 7.25
C ALA A 107 19.77 -12.51 7.81
N GLU A 108 20.80 -11.73 7.50
CA GLU A 108 20.89 -10.36 8.00
C GLU A 108 19.80 -9.44 7.45
N ARG A 109 19.48 -9.54 6.15
CA ARG A 109 18.40 -8.75 5.56
C ARG A 109 17.04 -9.13 6.13
N ILE A 110 16.83 -10.41 6.38
CA ILE A 110 15.59 -10.91 6.97
C ILE A 110 15.48 -10.42 8.42
N HIS A 111 16.55 -10.49 9.20
CA HIS A 111 16.57 -9.92 10.54
C HIS A 111 16.31 -8.42 10.57
N ALA A 112 16.89 -7.65 9.63
CA ALA A 112 16.62 -6.22 9.50
C ALA A 112 15.15 -5.94 9.15
N LEU A 113 14.54 -6.74 8.26
CA LEU A 113 13.14 -6.65 7.93
C LEU A 113 12.24 -7.01 9.12
N ILE A 114 12.52 -8.12 9.82
CA ILE A 114 11.80 -8.53 11.04
C ILE A 114 11.87 -7.43 12.11
N ALA A 115 13.06 -6.88 12.37
CA ALA A 115 13.22 -5.81 13.34
C ALA A 115 12.39 -4.58 12.98
N PHE A 116 12.42 -4.18 11.72
CA PHE A 116 11.65 -3.06 11.21
C PHE A 116 10.12 -3.30 11.34
N GLU A 117 9.61 -4.46 10.87
CA GLU A 117 8.17 -4.77 10.92
C GLU A 117 7.66 -4.87 12.36
N LEU A 118 8.43 -5.49 13.27
CA LEU A 118 8.07 -5.56 14.69
C LEU A 118 8.00 -4.17 15.30
N MET A 119 8.99 -3.31 15.04
CA MET A 119 8.97 -1.94 15.56
C MET A 119 7.80 -1.12 15.02
N LEU A 120 7.52 -1.22 13.71
CA LEU A 120 6.38 -0.55 13.09
C LEU A 120 5.05 -1.07 13.67
N GLY A 121 4.93 -2.38 13.82
CA GLY A 121 3.78 -3.03 14.41
C GLY A 121 3.54 -2.62 15.87
N ILE A 122 4.59 -2.65 16.71
CA ILE A 122 4.53 -2.25 18.12
C ILE A 122 4.22 -0.76 18.25
N LEU A 123 4.85 0.09 17.43
CA LEU A 123 4.56 1.53 17.40
C LEU A 123 3.06 1.76 17.08
N ALA A 124 2.55 1.08 16.07
CA ALA A 124 1.15 1.21 15.69
C ALA A 124 0.20 0.73 16.79
N LEU A 125 0.49 -0.39 17.44
CA LEU A 125 -0.26 -0.88 18.60
C LEU A 125 -0.27 0.15 19.73
N PHE A 126 0.89 0.67 20.08
CA PHE A 126 1.02 1.70 21.12
C PHE A 126 0.16 2.94 20.79
N LEU A 127 0.26 3.44 19.55
CA LEU A 127 -0.48 4.61 19.11
C LEU A 127 -1.99 4.36 19.00
N GLY A 128 -2.39 3.17 18.59
CA GLY A 128 -3.79 2.75 18.55
C GLY A 128 -4.43 2.64 19.93
N ILE A 129 -3.70 2.07 20.90
CA ILE A 129 -4.17 1.92 22.29
C ILE A 129 -4.23 3.28 23.00
N THR A 130 -3.24 4.13 22.80
CA THR A 130 -3.13 5.44 23.46
C THR A 130 -3.89 6.56 22.77
N GLY A 131 -4.25 6.40 21.49
CA GLY A 131 -4.87 7.45 20.67
C GLY A 131 -3.93 8.60 20.29
N LEU A 132 -2.62 8.44 20.48
CA LEU A 132 -1.63 9.51 20.27
C LEU A 132 -1.19 9.71 18.81
N GLY A 133 -1.66 8.88 17.86
CA GLY A 133 -1.20 8.90 16.47
C GLY A 133 -1.30 10.28 15.81
N LYS A 134 -2.46 10.91 15.87
CA LYS A 134 -2.67 12.27 15.32
C LYS A 134 -1.74 13.31 15.96
N LYS A 135 -1.56 13.25 17.28
CA LYS A 135 -0.71 14.21 18.01
C LYS A 135 0.75 14.07 17.61
N ILE A 136 1.25 12.85 17.45
CA ILE A 136 2.66 12.62 17.05
C ILE A 136 2.92 13.12 15.65
N VAL A 137 2.04 12.83 14.68
CA VAL A 137 2.24 13.29 13.30
C VAL A 137 2.12 14.81 13.20
N SER A 138 1.27 15.46 13.98
CA SER A 138 1.16 16.94 14.00
C SER A 138 2.42 17.64 14.52
N LEU A 139 3.32 16.94 15.20
CA LEU A 139 4.63 17.47 15.62
C LEU A 139 5.67 17.48 14.50
N VAL A 140 5.43 16.73 13.41
CA VAL A 140 6.36 16.65 12.28
C VAL A 140 6.10 17.82 11.34
N PRO A 141 7.09 18.69 11.08
CA PRO A 141 6.93 19.83 10.17
C PRO A 141 6.47 19.40 8.77
N ASN A 142 5.67 20.23 8.11
CA ASN A 142 5.18 19.97 6.75
C ASN A 142 6.32 19.72 5.75
N ALA A 143 7.42 20.46 5.86
CA ALA A 143 8.63 20.26 5.08
C ALA A 143 9.18 18.83 5.21
N MET A 144 9.22 18.28 6.43
CA MET A 144 9.68 16.90 6.66
C MET A 144 8.68 15.87 6.13
N GLN A 145 7.38 16.05 6.37
CA GLN A 145 6.34 15.16 5.80
C GLN A 145 6.42 15.14 4.28
N SER A 146 6.51 16.33 3.66
CA SER A 146 6.71 16.51 2.22
C SER A 146 7.97 15.78 1.74
N GLY A 147 9.11 16.02 2.40
CA GLY A 147 10.40 15.42 2.04
C GLY A 147 10.42 13.89 2.11
N ILE A 148 9.73 13.29 3.11
CA ILE A 148 9.61 11.84 3.23
C ILE A 148 8.81 11.26 2.05
N ILE A 149 7.63 11.83 1.76
CA ILE A 149 6.75 11.32 0.71
C ILE A 149 7.38 11.53 -0.68
N LEU A 150 7.94 12.71 -0.92
CA LEU A 150 8.65 13.05 -2.15
C LEU A 150 9.86 12.13 -2.36
N GLY A 151 10.68 11.93 -1.31
CA GLY A 151 11.85 11.06 -1.36
C GLY A 151 11.50 9.59 -1.60
N ALA A 152 10.40 9.12 -1.01
CA ALA A 152 9.87 7.79 -1.28
C ALA A 152 9.46 7.63 -2.75
N GLY A 153 8.83 8.65 -3.35
CA GLY A 153 8.49 8.68 -4.77
C GLY A 153 9.72 8.64 -5.68
N ILE A 154 10.73 9.45 -5.38
CA ILE A 154 12.00 9.47 -6.12
C ILE A 154 12.72 8.12 -5.99
N ALA A 155 12.75 7.52 -4.80
CA ALA A 155 13.34 6.21 -4.60
C ALA A 155 12.63 5.12 -5.40
N ALA A 156 11.29 5.17 -5.49
CA ALA A 156 10.49 4.24 -6.30
C ALA A 156 10.82 4.32 -7.80
N ILE A 157 11.10 5.52 -8.30
CA ILE A 157 11.51 5.72 -9.68
C ILE A 157 12.97 5.24 -9.88
N ASN A 158 13.88 5.65 -9.00
CA ASN A 158 15.29 5.33 -9.11
C ASN A 158 15.56 3.82 -9.15
N VAL A 159 14.88 3.03 -8.31
CA VAL A 159 15.10 1.58 -8.21
C VAL A 159 14.83 0.83 -9.54
N ILE A 160 14.08 1.46 -10.44
CA ILE A 160 13.79 0.88 -11.78
C ILE A 160 14.86 1.21 -12.79
N PHE A 161 15.54 2.36 -12.65
CA PHE A 161 16.49 2.89 -13.65
C PHE A 161 17.97 2.77 -13.25
N VAL A 162 18.30 2.25 -12.07
CA VAL A 162 19.69 1.96 -11.74
C VAL A 162 20.22 0.85 -12.66
N LYS A 163 21.54 0.85 -12.88
CA LYS A 163 22.21 -0.12 -13.76
C LYS A 163 21.84 -1.55 -13.40
N ASP A 164 21.60 -2.38 -14.40
CA ASP A 164 21.21 -3.79 -14.31
C ASP A 164 19.84 -4.02 -13.61
N ALA A 165 19.06 -2.95 -13.41
CA ALA A 165 17.71 -3.04 -12.85
C ALA A 165 16.67 -3.45 -13.91
N ARG A 166 15.39 -3.35 -13.54
CA ARG A 166 14.28 -3.87 -14.35
C ARG A 166 14.12 -3.19 -15.69
N PHE A 167 14.45 -1.90 -15.80
CA PHE A 167 14.38 -1.19 -17.06
C PHE A 167 15.38 -1.75 -18.08
N ASP A 168 16.59 -2.12 -17.63
CA ASP A 168 17.58 -2.74 -18.50
C ASP A 168 17.19 -4.16 -18.94
N GLN A 169 16.37 -4.86 -18.11
CA GLN A 169 15.88 -6.21 -18.40
C GLN A 169 14.65 -6.19 -19.34
N PHE A 170 13.77 -5.20 -19.22
CA PHE A 170 12.47 -5.13 -19.90
C PHE A 170 12.17 -3.73 -20.48
N PRO A 171 13.07 -3.12 -21.28
CA PRO A 171 12.97 -1.72 -21.67
C PRO A 171 11.72 -1.41 -22.51
N PHE A 172 11.39 -2.24 -23.49
CA PHE A 172 10.23 -2.01 -24.35
C PHE A 172 8.91 -2.33 -23.64
N ALA A 173 8.84 -3.46 -22.92
CA ALA A 173 7.63 -3.85 -22.24
C ALA A 173 7.27 -2.85 -21.12
N ILE A 174 8.25 -2.41 -20.31
CA ILE A 174 8.01 -1.39 -19.28
C ILE A 174 7.57 -0.07 -19.93
N THR A 175 8.24 0.39 -20.99
CA THR A 175 7.89 1.65 -21.67
C THR A 175 6.46 1.63 -22.18
N ILE A 176 6.04 0.56 -22.87
CA ILE A 176 4.68 0.43 -23.41
C ILE A 176 3.64 0.32 -22.30
N CYS A 177 3.89 -0.54 -21.31
CA CYS A 177 2.97 -0.79 -20.19
C CYS A 177 2.79 0.47 -19.33
N VAL A 178 3.88 1.14 -18.98
CA VAL A 178 3.85 2.38 -18.18
C VAL A 178 3.22 3.52 -18.98
N GLY A 179 3.54 3.65 -20.27
CA GLY A 179 2.91 4.63 -21.15
C GLY A 179 1.38 4.50 -21.19
N LEU A 180 0.87 3.26 -21.37
CA LEU A 180 -0.55 3.00 -21.26
C LEU A 180 -1.08 3.35 -19.85
N GLY A 181 -0.35 3.00 -18.80
CA GLY A 181 -0.71 3.29 -17.42
C GLY A 181 -0.89 4.77 -17.17
N PHE A 182 0.07 5.59 -17.57
CA PHE A 182 -0.03 7.04 -17.46
C PHE A 182 -1.20 7.61 -18.25
N TYR A 183 -1.46 7.07 -19.45
CA TYR A 183 -2.60 7.49 -20.25
C TYR A 183 -3.93 7.16 -19.56
N LEU A 184 -4.12 5.93 -19.08
CA LEU A 184 -5.37 5.48 -18.45
C LEU A 184 -5.62 6.16 -17.09
N LEU A 185 -4.58 6.40 -16.30
CA LEU A 185 -4.76 6.88 -14.92
C LEU A 185 -4.73 8.41 -14.82
N PHE A 186 -3.90 9.10 -15.63
CA PHE A 186 -3.62 10.50 -15.41
C PHE A 186 -3.96 11.42 -16.59
N SER A 187 -4.15 10.90 -17.83
CA SER A 187 -4.45 11.72 -19.00
C SER A 187 -5.79 12.44 -18.89
N ASN A 188 -5.79 13.75 -19.11
CA ASN A 188 -7.02 14.54 -19.18
C ASN A 188 -7.87 14.15 -20.40
N HIS A 189 -7.23 13.79 -21.52
CA HIS A 189 -7.93 13.30 -22.71
C HIS A 189 -8.70 12.00 -22.39
N PHE A 190 -8.05 11.01 -21.74
CA PHE A 190 -8.74 9.79 -21.37
C PHE A 190 -9.88 10.04 -20.37
N LYS A 191 -9.68 10.95 -19.40
CA LYS A 191 -10.76 11.35 -18.47
C LYS A 191 -11.98 11.93 -19.18
N SER A 192 -11.80 12.72 -20.24
CA SER A 192 -12.90 13.32 -21.00
C SER A 192 -13.68 12.29 -21.83
N ILE A 193 -12.99 11.29 -22.42
CA ILE A 193 -13.66 10.30 -23.27
C ILE A 193 -14.32 9.14 -22.50
N ARG A 194 -13.75 8.78 -21.31
CA ARG A 194 -14.28 7.66 -20.51
C ARG A 194 -15.71 7.91 -20.02
N GLU A 195 -16.08 9.17 -19.76
CA GLU A 195 -17.44 9.51 -19.30
C GLU A 195 -18.52 9.15 -20.33
N ASN A 196 -18.14 9.09 -21.62
CA ASN A 196 -19.05 8.79 -22.73
C ASN A 196 -19.15 7.29 -23.06
N SER A 197 -18.37 6.42 -22.37
CA SER A 197 -18.32 4.99 -22.70
C SER A 197 -18.28 4.12 -21.45
N LYS A 198 -19.28 3.23 -21.31
CA LYS A 198 -19.30 2.24 -20.21
C LYS A 198 -18.06 1.35 -20.20
N LEU A 199 -17.57 0.96 -21.39
CA LEU A 199 -16.36 0.12 -21.50
C LEU A 199 -15.12 0.85 -20.98
N LEU A 200 -14.90 2.11 -21.42
CA LEU A 200 -13.74 2.90 -20.98
C LEU A 200 -13.80 3.21 -19.48
N LYS A 201 -15.01 3.42 -18.95
CA LYS A 201 -15.21 3.58 -17.51
C LYS A 201 -14.84 2.31 -16.75
N THR A 202 -15.29 1.14 -17.21
CA THR A 202 -14.91 -0.15 -16.62
C THR A 202 -13.40 -0.37 -16.67
N ILE A 203 -12.74 -0.07 -17.79
CA ILE A 203 -11.27 -0.16 -17.92
C ILE A 203 -10.58 0.76 -16.91
N SER A 204 -11.08 1.99 -16.74
CA SER A 204 -10.56 2.94 -15.74
C SER A 204 -10.73 2.41 -14.30
N ASP A 205 -11.86 1.79 -13.99
CA ASP A 205 -12.19 1.25 -12.68
C ASP A 205 -11.30 0.02 -12.30
N LEU A 206 -10.72 -0.63 -13.31
CA LEU A 206 -9.74 -1.72 -13.10
C LEU A 206 -8.33 -1.23 -12.68
N GLY A 207 -8.09 0.09 -12.63
CA GLY A 207 -6.83 0.67 -12.16
C GLY A 207 -5.62 0.19 -12.96
N ILE A 208 -4.68 -0.50 -12.30
CA ILE A 208 -3.43 -0.98 -12.92
C ILE A 208 -3.59 -2.35 -13.63
N LEU A 209 -4.71 -3.05 -13.45
CA LEU A 209 -4.90 -4.38 -14.03
C LEU A 209 -4.77 -4.40 -15.56
N PRO A 210 -5.29 -3.44 -16.34
CA PRO A 210 -5.10 -3.40 -17.80
C PRO A 210 -3.61 -3.39 -18.21
N ILE A 211 -2.77 -2.78 -17.40
CA ILE A 211 -1.32 -2.71 -17.63
C ILE A 211 -0.69 -4.09 -17.41
N VAL A 212 -1.10 -4.78 -16.34
CA VAL A 212 -0.65 -6.16 -16.05
C VAL A 212 -1.06 -7.12 -17.15
N LEU A 213 -2.31 -7.02 -17.63
CA LEU A 213 -2.81 -7.85 -18.74
C LEU A 213 -2.08 -7.52 -20.06
N LEU A 214 -1.78 -6.25 -20.30
CA LEU A 214 -0.98 -5.85 -21.46
C LEU A 214 0.42 -6.47 -21.40
N ALA A 215 1.05 -6.50 -20.23
CA ALA A 215 2.38 -7.07 -20.04
C ALA A 215 2.44 -8.56 -20.43
N VAL A 216 1.36 -9.34 -20.20
CA VAL A 216 1.27 -10.76 -20.60
C VAL A 216 1.41 -10.92 -22.11
N VAL A 217 0.98 -9.93 -22.89
CA VAL A 217 1.03 -9.95 -24.36
C VAL A 217 2.30 -9.27 -24.87
N VAL A 218 2.59 -8.07 -24.38
CA VAL A 218 3.71 -7.25 -24.88
C VAL A 218 5.05 -7.88 -24.54
N GLY A 219 5.25 -8.37 -23.32
CA GLY A 219 6.53 -8.96 -22.91
C GLY A 219 7.05 -10.04 -23.86
N PRO A 220 6.24 -11.07 -24.19
CA PRO A 220 6.64 -12.08 -25.18
C PRO A 220 6.74 -11.55 -26.61
N LEU A 221 5.89 -10.61 -27.02
CA LEU A 221 5.94 -10.03 -28.37
C LEU A 221 7.26 -9.28 -28.63
N VAL A 222 7.75 -8.54 -27.63
CA VAL A 222 9.06 -7.84 -27.71
C VAL A 222 10.23 -8.75 -27.31
N LYS A 223 9.98 -10.04 -27.04
CA LYS A 223 10.97 -11.06 -26.67
C LYS A 223 11.73 -10.78 -25.36
N GLU A 224 11.13 -10.03 -24.45
CA GLU A 224 11.68 -9.72 -23.13
C GLU A 224 11.25 -10.73 -22.07
N THR A 225 10.15 -11.44 -22.29
CA THR A 225 9.69 -12.54 -21.42
C THR A 225 9.28 -13.76 -22.26
N PRO A 226 9.30 -14.97 -21.70
CA PRO A 226 8.67 -16.11 -22.34
C PRO A 226 7.14 -15.99 -22.32
N TRP A 227 6.43 -16.71 -23.22
CA TRP A 227 4.99 -16.89 -23.14
C TRP A 227 4.63 -17.63 -21.85
N SER A 228 3.54 -17.20 -21.21
CA SER A 228 3.06 -17.86 -20.00
C SER A 228 2.61 -19.29 -20.28
N GLN A 229 3.16 -20.24 -19.53
CA GLN A 229 2.70 -21.63 -19.53
C GLN A 229 1.69 -21.80 -18.41
N ILE A 230 0.41 -21.97 -18.78
CA ILE A 230 -0.68 -22.06 -17.82
C ILE A 230 -0.76 -23.48 -17.26
N GLU A 231 -0.53 -23.61 -15.96
CA GLU A 231 -0.71 -24.84 -15.23
C GLU A 231 -2.05 -24.85 -14.48
N TRP A 232 -2.78 -25.95 -14.57
CA TRP A 232 -4.08 -26.08 -13.92
C TRP A 232 -3.94 -26.68 -12.53
N GLY A 233 -4.68 -26.16 -11.56
CA GLY A 233 -4.70 -26.67 -10.20
C GLY A 233 -4.70 -25.59 -9.14
N ILE A 234 -4.26 -25.99 -7.94
CA ILE A 234 -4.15 -25.12 -6.77
C ILE A 234 -2.66 -24.84 -6.52
N THR A 235 -2.34 -23.57 -6.22
CA THR A 235 -0.99 -23.16 -5.84
C THR A 235 -0.53 -23.89 -4.57
N ARG A 236 0.75 -24.26 -4.51
CA ARG A 236 1.35 -24.99 -3.38
C ARG A 236 2.45 -24.15 -2.72
N PRO A 237 2.08 -23.20 -1.84
CA PRO A 237 3.05 -22.42 -1.09
C PRO A 237 3.84 -23.29 -0.11
N ASP A 238 5.15 -23.04 0.02
CA ASP A 238 5.99 -23.78 0.99
C ASP A 238 6.03 -23.04 2.34
N PHE A 239 5.01 -23.26 3.18
CA PHE A 239 4.95 -22.72 4.53
C PHE A 239 5.98 -23.31 5.47
N LEU A 240 6.29 -24.61 5.32
CA LEU A 240 7.26 -25.27 6.20
C LEU A 240 8.67 -24.75 5.94
N GLY A 241 9.06 -24.62 4.66
CA GLY A 241 10.32 -23.99 4.29
C GLY A 241 10.41 -22.53 4.76
N LEU A 242 9.31 -21.77 4.64
CA LEU A 242 9.22 -20.41 5.15
C LEU A 242 9.54 -20.36 6.65
N TRP A 243 8.85 -21.13 7.46
CA TRP A 243 9.02 -21.08 8.92
C TRP A 243 10.36 -21.61 9.38
N ARG A 244 10.89 -22.67 8.73
CA ARG A 244 12.17 -23.27 9.06
C ARG A 244 13.36 -22.37 8.73
N ASP A 245 13.33 -21.68 7.57
CA ASP A 245 14.55 -21.10 7.00
C ASP A 245 14.48 -19.55 6.90
N TRP A 246 13.27 -18.92 7.05
CA TRP A 246 13.07 -17.51 6.71
C TRP A 246 12.34 -16.69 7.80
N THR A 247 12.17 -17.25 8.97
CA THR A 247 11.53 -16.60 10.11
C THR A 247 12.37 -16.69 11.36
N ILE A 248 11.92 -16.08 12.45
CA ILE A 248 12.59 -16.16 13.76
C ILE A 248 12.74 -17.63 14.26
N PHE A 249 11.91 -18.56 13.78
CA PHE A 249 11.97 -19.95 14.22
C PHE A 249 13.21 -20.69 13.68
N GLY A 250 13.69 -20.31 12.50
CA GLY A 250 14.89 -20.87 11.91
C GLY A 250 16.13 -19.98 12.07
N LEU A 251 15.96 -18.68 11.91
CA LEU A 251 17.06 -17.70 11.90
C LEU A 251 17.38 -17.13 13.28
N GLY A 252 16.46 -17.31 14.27
CA GLY A 252 16.59 -16.66 15.56
C GLY A 252 16.09 -15.21 15.53
N PHE A 253 16.25 -14.52 16.68
CA PHE A 253 15.72 -13.16 16.86
C PHE A 253 16.75 -12.10 16.41
N PRO A 254 16.32 -10.97 15.82
CA PRO A 254 17.20 -9.89 15.41
C PRO A 254 18.02 -9.31 16.56
N SER A 255 19.23 -8.84 16.29
CA SER A 255 20.07 -8.18 17.28
C SER A 255 19.54 -6.78 17.63
N ALA A 256 19.88 -6.28 18.84
CA ALA A 256 19.52 -4.93 19.26
C ALA A 256 20.01 -3.85 18.28
N LYS A 257 21.16 -4.05 17.63
CA LYS A 257 21.68 -3.15 16.59
C LYS A 257 20.74 -3.00 15.42
N MET A 258 20.06 -4.08 14.99
CA MET A 258 19.10 -4.04 13.87
C MET A 258 17.85 -3.24 14.24
N PHE A 259 17.36 -3.37 15.46
CA PHE A 259 16.28 -2.53 15.96
C PHE A 259 16.65 -1.05 15.95
N LEU A 260 17.83 -0.70 16.49
CA LEU A 260 18.29 0.69 16.51
C LEU A 260 18.47 1.27 15.11
N SER A 261 19.03 0.52 14.17
CA SER A 261 19.21 0.95 12.79
C SER A 261 17.88 1.14 12.03
N SER A 262 16.82 0.47 12.45
CA SER A 262 15.48 0.56 11.84
C SER A 262 14.68 1.78 12.29
N ILE A 263 15.06 2.48 13.39
CA ILE A 263 14.29 3.62 13.93
C ILE A 263 13.97 4.69 12.86
N PRO A 264 14.93 5.20 12.07
CA PRO A 264 14.64 6.22 11.07
C PRO A 264 13.65 5.73 9.98
N MET A 265 13.79 4.45 9.61
CA MET A 265 12.88 3.86 8.61
C MET A 265 11.47 3.69 9.17
N VAL A 266 11.33 3.28 10.44
CA VAL A 266 10.02 3.15 11.13
C VAL A 266 9.31 4.50 11.19
N ILE A 267 10.02 5.57 11.56
CA ILE A 267 9.47 6.93 11.58
C ILE A 267 8.99 7.33 10.17
N SER A 268 9.81 7.12 9.15
CA SER A 268 9.47 7.47 7.76
C SER A 268 8.26 6.69 7.26
N ALA A 269 8.23 5.38 7.48
CA ALA A 269 7.11 4.53 7.08
C ALA A 269 5.82 4.90 7.81
N TYR A 270 5.90 5.22 9.11
CA TYR A 270 4.73 5.61 9.89
C TYR A 270 4.10 6.93 9.41
N ILE A 271 4.91 7.92 9.02
CA ILE A 271 4.40 9.18 8.46
C ILE A 271 3.64 8.95 7.17
N VAL A 272 4.17 8.12 6.28
CA VAL A 272 3.49 7.72 5.02
C VAL A 272 2.16 7.04 5.34
N LEU A 273 2.19 6.06 6.22
CA LEU A 273 1.05 5.23 6.62
C LEU A 273 -0.08 6.06 7.28
N PHE A 274 0.29 7.07 8.07
CA PHE A 274 -0.69 7.96 8.67
C PHE A 274 -1.42 8.80 7.60
N GLY A 275 -0.75 9.19 6.52
CA GLY A 275 -1.37 9.83 5.36
C GLY A 275 -2.46 8.96 4.72
N ASP A 276 -2.21 7.65 4.59
CA ASP A 276 -3.20 6.69 4.08
C ASP A 276 -4.44 6.60 4.98
N MET A 277 -4.29 6.73 6.29
CA MET A 277 -5.43 6.73 7.22
C MET A 277 -6.31 7.97 7.09
N ILE A 278 -5.70 9.14 6.90
CA ILE A 278 -6.44 10.39 6.61
C ILE A 278 -7.23 10.23 5.32
N GLN A 279 -6.60 9.71 4.27
CA GLN A 279 -7.25 9.48 2.99
C GLN A 279 -8.38 8.44 3.10
N ALA A 280 -8.18 7.37 3.86
CA ALA A 280 -9.21 6.36 4.12
C ALA A 280 -10.47 6.99 4.76
N ASN A 281 -10.27 7.83 5.79
CA ASN A 281 -11.36 8.52 6.45
C ASN A 281 -12.12 9.46 5.49
N ALA A 282 -11.40 10.25 4.71
CA ALA A 282 -12.00 11.18 3.74
C ALA A 282 -12.84 10.44 2.67
N LEU A 283 -12.35 9.32 2.14
CA LEU A 283 -13.09 8.50 1.17
C LEU A 283 -14.38 7.91 1.75
N LEU A 284 -14.33 7.45 3.01
CA LEU A 284 -15.49 6.87 3.68
C LEU A 284 -16.51 7.95 4.07
N GLU A 285 -16.07 9.11 4.55
CA GLU A 285 -16.94 10.25 4.84
C GLU A 285 -17.65 10.75 3.59
N ASP A 286 -16.94 10.84 2.47
CA ASP A 286 -17.55 11.20 1.20
C ASP A 286 -18.57 10.15 0.72
N ALA A 287 -18.25 8.87 0.82
CA ALA A 287 -19.18 7.79 0.47
C ALA A 287 -20.43 7.79 1.37
N ALA A 288 -20.30 8.08 2.66
CA ALA A 288 -21.39 8.12 3.63
C ALA A 288 -22.46 9.19 3.28
N LYS A 289 -22.07 10.32 2.65
CA LYS A 289 -23.01 11.37 2.22
C LYS A 289 -24.08 10.86 1.26
N PHE A 290 -23.79 9.83 0.47
CA PHE A 290 -24.70 9.25 -0.52
C PHE A 290 -25.57 8.11 0.04
N ARG A 291 -25.26 7.60 1.23
CA ARG A 291 -25.89 6.41 1.80
C ARG A 291 -26.35 6.63 3.26
N PRO A 292 -27.38 7.46 3.48
CA PRO A 292 -27.93 7.70 4.80
C PRO A 292 -28.56 6.45 5.45
N ASP A 293 -28.74 5.38 4.69
CA ASP A 293 -29.24 4.08 5.18
C ASP A 293 -28.19 3.27 5.97
N GLU A 294 -26.91 3.65 5.90
CA GLU A 294 -25.83 2.98 6.63
C GLU A 294 -24.94 3.98 7.36
N LYS A 295 -24.73 3.76 8.63
CA LYS A 295 -23.70 4.44 9.40
C LYS A 295 -22.36 3.72 9.20
N ILE A 296 -21.44 4.33 8.48
CA ILE A 296 -20.08 3.81 8.34
C ILE A 296 -19.31 4.13 9.62
N ASP A 297 -18.79 3.09 10.28
CA ASP A 297 -17.99 3.24 11.50
C ASP A 297 -16.50 3.04 11.17
N TYR A 298 -15.81 4.12 10.84
CA TYR A 298 -14.36 4.16 10.76
C TYR A 298 -13.76 4.69 12.06
N ASN A 299 -12.77 3.98 12.59
CA ASN A 299 -12.08 4.37 13.81
C ASN A 299 -10.57 4.20 13.65
N ALA A 300 -9.85 5.32 13.54
CA ALA A 300 -8.42 5.35 13.30
C ALA A 300 -7.60 4.57 14.35
N ASN A 301 -8.01 4.58 15.63
CA ASN A 301 -7.31 3.83 16.68
C ASN A 301 -7.48 2.33 16.48
N ARG A 302 -8.70 1.88 16.12
CA ARG A 302 -8.95 0.47 15.79
C ARG A 302 -8.13 0.05 14.59
N THR A 303 -8.07 0.86 13.53
CA THR A 303 -7.25 0.61 12.36
C THR A 303 -5.77 0.47 12.73
N HIS A 304 -5.23 1.36 13.60
CA HIS A 304 -3.87 1.22 14.13
C HIS A 304 -3.63 -0.12 14.83
N ILE A 305 -4.56 -0.53 15.69
CA ILE A 305 -4.44 -1.81 16.41
C ILE A 305 -4.44 -2.97 15.41
N ILE A 306 -5.32 -2.96 14.42
CA ILE A 306 -5.45 -4.05 13.44
C ILE A 306 -4.17 -4.18 12.61
N PHE A 307 -3.69 -3.10 11.99
CA PHE A 307 -2.48 -3.21 11.19
C PHE A 307 -1.20 -3.39 12.03
N GLY A 308 -1.22 -2.89 13.27
CA GLY A 308 -0.12 -3.13 14.22
C GLY A 308 -0.01 -4.59 14.60
N LEU A 309 -1.11 -5.25 14.97
CA LEU A 309 -1.17 -6.69 15.19
C LEU A 309 -0.73 -7.46 13.96
N ARG A 310 -1.28 -7.11 12.81
CA ARG A 310 -1.01 -7.80 11.56
C ARG A 310 0.48 -7.70 11.16
N ASN A 311 1.11 -6.52 11.18
CA ASN A 311 2.54 -6.39 10.88
C ASN A 311 3.41 -7.13 11.92
N SER A 312 3.05 -7.09 13.22
CA SER A 312 3.77 -7.86 14.24
C SER A 312 3.68 -9.37 14.01
N ILE A 313 2.52 -9.87 13.61
CA ILE A 313 2.34 -11.28 13.27
C ILE A 313 3.16 -11.64 12.03
N MET A 314 3.11 -10.83 10.96
CA MET A 314 3.89 -11.07 9.75
C MET A 314 5.38 -11.10 10.02
N ALA A 315 5.90 -10.18 10.81
CA ALA A 315 7.31 -10.17 11.20
C ALA A 315 7.77 -11.51 11.82
N ILE A 316 6.86 -12.21 12.51
CA ILE A 316 7.17 -13.48 13.19
C ILE A 316 7.03 -14.68 12.25
N ILE A 317 5.95 -14.73 11.44
CA ILE A 317 5.58 -15.94 10.69
C ILE A 317 5.84 -15.85 9.18
N GLY A 318 6.15 -14.66 8.64
CA GLY A 318 6.39 -14.47 7.22
C GLY A 318 6.77 -13.03 6.90
N PRO A 319 8.02 -12.59 7.21
CA PRO A 319 8.47 -11.22 7.01
C PRO A 319 8.19 -10.73 5.59
N ASP A 320 7.53 -9.57 5.47
CA ASP A 320 7.01 -9.06 4.20
C ASP A 320 7.51 -7.64 3.92
N ILE A 321 8.30 -7.49 2.85
CA ILE A 321 8.84 -6.21 2.43
C ILE A 321 7.75 -5.21 2.00
N THR A 322 6.55 -5.69 1.65
CA THR A 322 5.44 -4.84 1.23
C THR A 322 4.72 -4.17 2.39
N MET A 323 4.88 -4.69 3.59
CA MET A 323 4.20 -4.25 4.81
C MET A 323 2.66 -4.24 4.67
N CYS A 324 1.93 -4.08 5.74
CA CYS A 324 0.52 -3.74 5.68
C CYS A 324 0.30 -2.27 5.98
N GLY A 325 -0.34 -1.60 5.04
CA GLY A 325 -0.93 -0.30 5.26
C GLY A 325 -2.45 -0.37 5.45
N PRO A 326 -3.04 0.69 5.99
CA PRO A 326 -4.47 0.75 6.25
C PRO A 326 -5.32 0.93 4.99
N LEU A 327 -4.73 1.28 3.85
CA LEU A 327 -5.47 1.65 2.67
C LEU A 327 -4.84 1.15 1.36
N TRP A 328 -5.64 0.53 0.51
CA TRP A 328 -5.39 0.44 -0.94
C TRP A 328 -6.26 1.48 -1.64
N ALA A 329 -5.74 2.70 -1.77
CA ALA A 329 -6.51 3.87 -2.18
C ALA A 329 -7.32 3.66 -3.48
N ALA A 330 -6.68 3.16 -4.54
CA ALA A 330 -7.35 2.96 -5.83
C ALA A 330 -8.56 2.02 -5.72
N MET A 331 -8.42 0.92 -4.98
CA MET A 331 -9.50 -0.05 -4.82
C MET A 331 -10.58 0.43 -3.86
N GLN A 332 -10.20 1.17 -2.83
CA GLN A 332 -11.17 1.80 -1.93
C GLN A 332 -12.05 2.79 -2.68
N VAL A 333 -11.49 3.60 -3.59
CA VAL A 333 -12.26 4.51 -4.45
C VAL A 333 -13.29 3.73 -5.26
N VAL A 334 -12.90 2.64 -5.93
CA VAL A 334 -13.80 1.84 -6.77
C VAL A 334 -14.95 1.24 -5.93
N VAL A 335 -14.63 0.70 -4.76
CA VAL A 335 -15.66 0.16 -3.84
C VAL A 335 -16.58 1.27 -3.33
N CYS A 336 -16.05 2.45 -2.96
CA CYS A 336 -16.86 3.61 -2.56
C CYS A 336 -17.77 4.10 -3.70
N GLU A 337 -17.27 4.20 -4.93
CA GLU A 337 -18.10 4.62 -6.08
C GLU A 337 -19.22 3.62 -6.38
N ARG A 338 -18.98 2.33 -6.20
CA ARG A 338 -20.04 1.33 -6.32
C ARG A 338 -21.04 1.42 -5.16
N TYR A 339 -20.55 1.65 -3.94
CA TYR A 339 -21.39 1.86 -2.75
C TYR A 339 -22.33 3.06 -2.89
N LYS A 340 -21.85 4.19 -3.43
CA LYS A 340 -22.65 5.41 -3.68
C LYS A 340 -23.85 5.18 -4.59
N LYS A 341 -23.82 4.16 -5.45
CA LYS A 341 -24.94 3.84 -6.39
C LYS A 341 -26.18 3.25 -5.70
N GLY A 342 -26.16 3.05 -4.40
CA GLY A 342 -27.30 2.60 -3.62
C GLY A 342 -27.20 1.15 -3.13
N ARG A 343 -28.14 0.77 -2.26
CA ARG A 343 -28.17 -0.53 -1.59
C ARG A 343 -28.30 -1.72 -2.53
N GLU A 344 -28.94 -1.53 -3.69
CA GLU A 344 -29.06 -2.60 -4.69
C GLU A 344 -27.71 -2.95 -5.33
N SER A 345 -26.85 -1.94 -5.51
CA SER A 345 -25.51 -2.12 -6.05
C SER A 345 -24.58 -2.79 -5.03
N MET A 346 -24.64 -2.34 -3.77
CA MET A 346 -23.83 -2.86 -2.65
C MET A 346 -24.60 -2.69 -1.34
N ASP A 347 -24.87 -3.77 -0.63
CA ASP A 347 -25.67 -3.69 0.61
C ASP A 347 -24.94 -2.91 1.72
N SER A 348 -23.63 -3.14 1.87
CA SER A 348 -22.78 -2.54 2.92
C SER A 348 -21.36 -2.32 2.43
N ILE A 349 -20.71 -1.24 2.92
CA ILE A 349 -19.28 -0.98 2.65
C ILE A 349 -18.39 -2.11 3.15
N ASN A 350 -18.73 -2.73 4.29
CA ASN A 350 -18.01 -3.89 4.83
C ASN A 350 -18.13 -5.10 3.90
N GLY A 351 -19.31 -5.27 3.25
CA GLY A 351 -19.52 -6.33 2.26
C GLY A 351 -18.61 -6.16 1.05
N GLY A 352 -18.51 -4.95 0.51
CA GLY A 352 -17.64 -4.63 -0.61
C GLY A 352 -16.16 -4.87 -0.27
N ALA A 353 -15.66 -4.24 0.78
CA ALA A 353 -14.25 -4.34 1.19
C ALA A 353 -13.86 -5.79 1.57
N GLY A 354 -14.72 -6.50 2.32
CA GLY A 354 -14.47 -7.88 2.73
C GLY A 354 -14.46 -8.84 1.54
N SER A 355 -15.48 -8.76 0.67
CA SER A 355 -15.55 -9.63 -0.51
C SER A 355 -14.37 -9.41 -1.47
N PHE A 356 -13.93 -8.16 -1.63
CA PHE A 356 -12.73 -7.85 -2.41
C PHE A 356 -11.49 -8.56 -1.87
N ARG A 357 -11.24 -8.52 -0.55
CA ARG A 357 -10.07 -9.17 0.07
C ARG A 357 -10.15 -10.70 0.01
N PHE A 358 -11.32 -11.29 0.17
CA PHE A 358 -11.51 -12.71 -0.08
C PHE A 358 -11.24 -13.09 -1.54
N GLY A 359 -11.60 -12.22 -2.48
CA GLY A 359 -11.27 -12.39 -3.90
C GLY A 359 -9.77 -12.43 -4.14
N THR A 360 -9.00 -11.47 -3.58
CA THR A 360 -7.54 -11.45 -3.72
C THR A 360 -6.90 -12.71 -3.13
N LEU A 361 -7.33 -13.13 -1.94
CA LEU A 361 -6.84 -14.36 -1.29
C LEU A 361 -7.12 -15.60 -2.13
N THR A 362 -8.34 -15.74 -2.66
CA THR A 362 -8.70 -16.87 -3.53
C THR A 362 -7.86 -16.87 -4.81
N GLY A 363 -7.60 -15.69 -5.37
CA GLY A 363 -6.77 -15.55 -6.58
C GLY A 363 -5.35 -16.10 -6.42
N TYR A 364 -4.73 -15.94 -5.24
CA TYR A 364 -3.42 -16.53 -4.94
C TYR A 364 -3.42 -18.05 -4.94
N MET A 365 -4.55 -18.67 -4.68
CA MET A 365 -4.69 -20.13 -4.65
C MET A 365 -4.98 -20.74 -6.03
N ILE A 366 -5.32 -19.93 -7.04
CA ILE A 366 -5.66 -20.38 -8.39
C ILE A 366 -4.39 -20.43 -9.24
N LEU A 367 -3.83 -21.63 -9.43
CA LEU A 367 -2.57 -21.84 -10.13
C LEU A 367 -2.55 -21.24 -11.55
N PRO A 368 -3.61 -21.34 -12.39
CA PRO A 368 -3.67 -20.68 -13.69
C PRO A 368 -3.40 -19.17 -13.64
N ILE A 369 -3.92 -18.46 -12.63
CA ILE A 369 -3.69 -17.00 -12.48
C ILE A 369 -2.23 -16.73 -12.12
N VAL A 370 -1.69 -17.50 -11.18
CA VAL A 370 -0.32 -17.35 -10.72
C VAL A 370 0.67 -17.63 -11.85
N THR A 371 0.47 -18.73 -12.61
CA THR A 371 1.35 -19.11 -13.73
C THR A 371 1.20 -18.18 -14.93
N LEU A 372 0.01 -17.62 -15.18
CA LEU A 372 -0.20 -16.57 -16.18
C LEU A 372 0.67 -15.32 -15.86
N CYS A 373 0.71 -14.93 -14.60
CA CYS A 373 1.40 -13.72 -14.17
C CYS A 373 2.93 -13.93 -13.95
N LYS A 374 3.36 -15.15 -13.65
CA LYS A 374 4.75 -15.45 -13.25
C LYS A 374 5.83 -14.84 -14.16
N PRO A 375 5.77 -14.95 -15.51
CA PRO A 375 6.80 -14.38 -16.38
C PRO A 375 6.87 -12.86 -16.39
N ILE A 376 5.74 -12.18 -16.09
CA ILE A 376 5.62 -10.72 -16.23
C ILE A 376 5.67 -9.98 -14.88
N LEU A 377 5.92 -10.68 -13.78
CA LEU A 377 5.93 -10.06 -12.43
C LEU A 377 6.93 -8.91 -12.33
N GLY A 378 8.10 -9.02 -13.00
CA GLY A 378 9.10 -7.95 -13.07
C GLY A 378 8.57 -6.68 -13.74
N ILE A 379 7.86 -6.82 -14.86
CA ILE A 379 7.25 -5.72 -15.61
C ILE A 379 6.11 -5.08 -14.81
N ALA A 380 5.26 -5.92 -14.21
CA ALA A 380 4.14 -5.48 -13.37
C ALA A 380 4.62 -4.69 -12.15
N LEU A 381 5.68 -5.16 -11.49
CA LEU A 381 6.29 -4.45 -10.36
C LEU A 381 6.89 -3.11 -10.80
N ALA A 382 7.68 -3.07 -11.87
CA ALA A 382 8.25 -1.83 -12.38
C ALA A 382 7.17 -0.81 -12.73
N SER A 383 6.11 -1.25 -13.41
CA SER A 383 4.96 -0.39 -13.74
C SER A 383 4.29 0.18 -12.48
N THR A 384 4.08 -0.67 -11.47
CA THR A 384 3.51 -0.25 -10.19
C THR A 384 4.40 0.76 -9.47
N MET A 385 5.71 0.53 -9.42
CA MET A 385 6.67 1.43 -8.77
C MET A 385 6.73 2.80 -9.46
N LEU A 386 6.74 2.84 -10.80
CA LEU A 386 6.78 4.09 -11.55
C LEU A 386 5.49 4.91 -11.39
N ILE A 387 4.32 4.26 -11.44
CA ILE A 387 3.03 4.91 -11.20
C ILE A 387 2.96 5.43 -9.77
N GLN A 388 3.35 4.62 -8.79
CA GLN A 388 3.35 5.02 -7.39
C GLN A 388 4.38 6.13 -7.12
N GLY A 389 5.54 6.07 -7.78
CA GLY A 389 6.56 7.12 -7.72
C GLY A 389 5.98 8.48 -8.16
N TYR A 390 5.28 8.52 -9.29
CA TYR A 390 4.60 9.73 -9.77
C TYR A 390 3.56 10.25 -8.75
N VAL A 391 2.71 9.37 -8.23
CA VAL A 391 1.68 9.75 -7.23
C VAL A 391 2.34 10.29 -5.96
N SER A 392 3.38 9.64 -5.46
CA SER A 392 4.09 10.05 -4.24
C SER A 392 4.79 11.41 -4.43
N VAL A 393 5.45 11.62 -5.59
CA VAL A 393 6.05 12.92 -5.92
C VAL A 393 4.99 14.01 -5.91
N ARG A 394 3.84 13.78 -6.56
CA ARG A 394 2.73 14.74 -6.58
C ARG A 394 2.21 15.05 -5.18
N VAL A 395 1.94 14.02 -4.37
CA VAL A 395 1.44 14.18 -2.99
C VAL A 395 2.49 14.86 -2.11
N GLY A 396 3.76 14.50 -2.25
CA GLY A 396 4.86 15.12 -1.52
C GLY A 396 4.94 16.63 -1.78
N VAL A 397 4.88 17.03 -3.04
CA VAL A 397 4.87 18.46 -3.43
C VAL A 397 3.65 19.20 -2.83
N MET A 398 2.46 18.60 -2.88
CA MET A 398 1.24 19.19 -2.32
C MET A 398 1.26 19.34 -0.79
N LYS A 399 2.10 18.58 -0.08
CA LYS A 399 2.26 18.70 1.38
C LYS A 399 3.09 19.91 1.80
N ALA A 400 3.98 20.41 0.94
CA ALA A 400 4.72 21.64 1.19
C ALA A 400 3.76 22.82 1.11
N ARG A 401 3.79 23.69 2.13
CA ARG A 401 2.91 24.89 2.21
C ARG A 401 3.62 26.16 1.79
N THR A 402 4.92 26.23 1.98
CA THR A 402 5.75 27.40 1.69
C THR A 402 6.88 27.05 0.74
N TYR A 403 7.52 28.04 0.11
CA TYR A 403 8.70 27.85 -0.71
C TYR A 403 9.88 27.29 0.09
N ASN A 404 10.00 27.66 1.38
CA ASN A 404 10.98 27.11 2.30
C ASN A 404 10.73 25.61 2.53
N ASP A 405 9.46 25.20 2.73
CA ASP A 405 9.11 23.79 2.82
C ASP A 405 9.54 23.02 1.57
N MET A 406 9.30 23.56 0.37
CA MET A 406 9.69 22.93 -0.89
C MET A 406 11.21 22.76 -1.00
N GLY A 407 11.98 23.78 -0.64
CA GLY A 407 13.44 23.72 -0.67
C GLY A 407 13.99 22.66 0.29
N ILE A 408 13.50 22.66 1.54
CA ILE A 408 13.87 21.66 2.55
C ILE A 408 13.46 20.25 2.08
N ALA A 409 12.22 20.10 1.63
CA ALA A 409 11.69 18.81 1.14
C ALA A 409 12.48 18.28 -0.05
N GLY A 410 12.88 19.13 -0.99
CA GLY A 410 13.67 18.74 -2.17
C GLY A 410 15.04 18.16 -1.79
N ILE A 411 15.79 18.86 -0.93
CA ILE A 411 17.10 18.37 -0.45
C ILE A 411 16.93 17.08 0.36
N MET A 412 15.99 17.09 1.32
CA MET A 412 15.70 15.93 2.14
C MET A 412 15.33 14.71 1.29
N ALA A 413 14.48 14.90 0.27
CA ALA A 413 14.04 13.83 -0.62
C ALA A 413 15.20 13.25 -1.43
N ALA A 414 16.10 14.09 -1.96
CA ALA A 414 17.28 13.65 -2.68
C ALA A 414 18.22 12.81 -1.79
N VAL A 415 18.49 13.28 -0.57
CA VAL A 415 19.32 12.57 0.39
C VAL A 415 18.65 11.24 0.81
N LEU A 416 17.35 11.27 1.09
CA LEU A 416 16.58 10.09 1.49
C LEU A 416 16.57 9.02 0.39
N ALA A 417 16.34 9.40 -0.86
CA ALA A 417 16.29 8.48 -1.99
C ALA A 417 17.67 7.88 -2.36
N THR A 418 18.77 8.52 -1.99
CA THR A 418 20.13 8.09 -2.33
C THR A 418 20.92 7.50 -1.16
N ARG A 419 20.66 7.94 0.07
CA ARG A 419 21.39 7.56 1.27
C ARG A 419 20.52 6.87 2.33
N GLY A 420 19.22 6.77 2.10
CA GLY A 420 18.26 6.13 3.00
C GLY A 420 17.67 7.04 4.09
N ALA A 421 16.77 6.45 4.88
CA ALA A 421 15.91 7.18 5.80
C ALA A 421 16.68 7.95 6.89
N ALA A 422 17.74 7.38 7.44
CA ALA A 422 18.51 8.02 8.51
C ALA A 422 19.13 9.35 8.07
N TRP A 423 19.79 9.36 6.92
CA TRP A 423 20.40 10.55 6.36
C TRP A 423 19.37 11.57 5.91
N GLY A 424 18.27 11.10 5.28
CA GLY A 424 17.16 11.96 4.86
C GLY A 424 16.50 12.69 6.03
N LEU A 425 16.17 11.96 7.10
CA LEU A 425 15.62 12.56 8.33
C LEU A 425 16.61 13.52 8.99
N GLY A 426 17.88 13.14 9.10
CA GLY A 426 18.91 14.01 9.65
C GLY A 426 19.03 15.32 8.86
N ALA A 427 19.09 15.25 7.54
CA ALA A 427 19.09 16.44 6.67
C ALA A 427 17.83 17.30 6.86
N GLY A 428 16.65 16.68 6.93
CA GLY A 428 15.38 17.37 7.18
C GLY A 428 15.39 18.12 8.52
N ILE A 429 15.81 17.47 9.60
CA ILE A 429 15.89 18.08 10.94
C ILE A 429 16.85 19.29 10.91
N VAL A 430 18.06 19.10 10.37
CA VAL A 430 19.05 20.19 10.31
C VAL A 430 18.53 21.38 9.49
N LEU A 431 17.95 21.11 8.32
CA LEU A 431 17.43 22.19 7.46
C LEU A 431 16.21 22.88 8.08
N CYS A 432 15.29 22.15 8.71
CA CYS A 432 14.18 22.78 9.45
C CYS A 432 14.70 23.70 10.57
N LEU A 433 15.70 23.26 11.34
CA LEU A 433 16.29 24.08 12.37
C LEU A 433 16.99 25.30 11.82
N LEU A 434 17.72 25.20 10.72
CA LEU A 434 18.48 26.32 10.15
C LEU A 434 17.59 27.33 9.40
N VAL A 435 16.60 26.83 8.66
CA VAL A 435 15.80 27.68 7.77
C VAL A 435 14.52 28.19 8.45
N GLN A 436 13.93 27.39 9.34
CA GLN A 436 12.66 27.74 10.02
C GLN A 436 12.84 28.25 11.45
N LEU A 437 14.06 28.23 11.99
CA LEU A 437 14.33 28.75 13.34
C LEU A 437 14.08 30.26 13.38
N GLY A 438 13.10 30.67 14.19
CA GLY A 438 12.73 32.10 14.33
C GLY A 438 11.78 32.62 13.25
N ASN A 439 11.31 31.79 12.34
CA ASN A 439 10.31 32.20 11.36
C ASN A 439 9.01 32.60 12.06
N LYS A 440 8.58 33.84 11.80
CA LYS A 440 7.20 34.23 12.04
C LYS A 440 6.36 33.76 10.84
N PRO A 441 5.15 33.21 11.06
CA PRO A 441 4.28 32.71 9.97
C PRO A 441 4.02 33.77 8.89
N GLU A 442 4.12 35.05 9.22
CA GLU A 442 3.94 36.20 8.31
C GLU A 442 5.08 36.38 7.29
N LEU A 443 6.25 35.77 7.50
CA LEU A 443 7.42 35.88 6.62
C LEU A 443 7.50 34.77 5.58
N ASP A 444 6.72 33.71 5.73
CA ASP A 444 6.67 32.61 4.76
C ASP A 444 5.66 32.91 3.65
N ASN A 445 6.15 33.04 2.42
CA ASN A 445 5.26 33.13 1.25
C ASN A 445 4.58 31.76 1.03
N TYR A 446 3.28 31.69 1.29
CA TYR A 446 2.48 30.52 1.00
C TYR A 446 2.36 30.32 -0.51
N ILE A 447 2.54 29.09 -0.97
CA ILE A 447 2.47 28.72 -2.39
C ILE A 447 1.03 28.75 -2.88
N PHE A 448 0.10 28.44 -1.99
CA PHE A 448 -1.34 28.51 -2.22
C PHE A 448 -1.94 29.47 -1.22
N GLU A 449 -2.57 30.53 -1.70
CA GLU A 449 -3.50 31.28 -0.85
C GLU A 449 -4.54 30.28 -0.33
N SER A 450 -4.62 30.13 1.00
CA SER A 450 -5.63 29.25 1.59
C SER A 450 -6.99 29.84 1.27
N ASN A 451 -7.66 29.32 0.26
CA ASN A 451 -9.10 29.41 0.24
C ASN A 451 -9.57 28.78 1.55
N LYS A 452 -10.27 29.52 2.38
CA LYS A 452 -10.83 29.07 3.66
C LYS A 452 -11.74 27.83 3.54
N ASP A 453 -11.98 27.37 2.31
CA ASP A 453 -12.82 26.22 1.96
C ASP A 453 -12.02 24.92 1.76
N ASP A 454 -10.66 24.95 1.82
CA ASP A 454 -9.79 23.76 1.63
C ASP A 454 -9.37 23.08 2.95
N GLU A 455 -10.05 23.34 4.05
CA GLU A 455 -9.90 22.52 5.28
C GLU A 455 -10.48 21.10 5.14
N ILE A 456 -10.97 20.75 3.94
CA ILE A 456 -11.50 19.41 3.60
C ILE A 456 -10.81 18.90 2.32
N ALA A 457 -9.58 18.44 2.41
CA ALA A 457 -8.99 17.56 1.40
C ALA A 457 -8.01 16.58 2.07
#